data_42249d9c82d6357ff89c958d5eddc569
#
_entry.id   42249d9c82d6357ff89c958d5eddc569
#
_cell.length_a   1.000
_cell.length_b   1.000
_cell.length_c   1.000
_cell.angle_alpha   90.00
_cell.angle_beta   90.00
_cell.angle_gamma   90.00
#
_symmetry.space_group_name_H-M   'P 1'
#
loop_
_entity.id
_entity.type
_entity.pdbx_description
1 polymer ?
#
loop_
_entity_poly.entity_id
_entity_poly.type
_entity_poly.pdbx_seq_one_letter_code
_entity_poly.pdbx_strand_id
1 'polypeptide(L)'
;MHKSKLGGFIIDCQSDDLDRAADFWSRALGMPLRELPAAEAALYKGLEDSQHGLDIEVQKVTHPSRVHLDIETDDIEAEVRRLESLGAKRIEAVRGWWVMEAPTGQRFCVVHASSKGFAERATRWP
;
A
#
# COMPACT_ATOMS: atom_id res chain seq x y z
N MET A 1 14.57 17.87 -2.22
CA MET A 1 14.25 16.89 -3.26
C MET A 1 13.98 15.54 -2.64
N HIS A 2 12.93 14.87 -3.11
CA HIS A 2 12.59 13.53 -2.62
C HIS A 2 12.15 12.67 -3.78
N LYS A 3 11.97 11.38 -3.53
CA LYS A 3 11.54 10.41 -4.54
C LYS A 3 10.29 9.68 -4.10
N SER A 4 9.46 9.31 -5.06
CA SER A 4 8.32 8.44 -4.81
C SER A 4 7.99 7.61 -6.04
N LYS A 5 7.26 6.52 -5.80
CA LYS A 5 6.74 5.65 -6.87
C LYS A 5 5.56 4.84 -6.33
N LEU A 6 4.82 4.23 -7.25
CA LEU A 6 3.85 3.23 -6.84
C LEU A 6 4.59 2.10 -6.13
N GLY A 7 4.29 1.87 -4.86
CA GLY A 7 4.89 0.79 -4.08
C GLY A 7 4.14 -0.51 -4.26
N GLY A 8 2.82 -0.42 -4.39
CA GLY A 8 1.98 -1.58 -4.55
C GLY A 8 0.53 -1.24 -4.30
N PHE A 9 -0.26 -2.26 -3.99
CA PHE A 9 -1.65 -2.05 -3.62
C PHE A 9 -2.09 -3.08 -2.60
N ILE A 10 -3.13 -2.73 -1.87
CA ILE A 10 -3.67 -3.55 -0.79
C ILE A 10 -5.10 -3.92 -1.17
N ILE A 11 -5.41 -5.20 -1.10
CA ILE A 11 -6.75 -5.71 -1.34
C ILE A 11 -7.45 -5.77 0.02
N ASP A 12 -8.29 -4.78 0.28
CA ASP A 12 -9.03 -4.67 1.54
C ASP A 12 -10.25 -5.59 1.48
N CYS A 13 -10.30 -6.55 2.38
CA CYS A 13 -11.36 -7.56 2.43
C CYS A 13 -12.20 -7.40 3.68
N GLN A 14 -13.47 -7.09 3.52
CA GLN A 14 -14.43 -7.09 4.62
C GLN A 14 -14.74 -8.53 4.96
N SER A 15 -13.98 -9.08 5.90
CA SER A 15 -14.05 -10.49 6.27
C SER A 15 -13.55 -10.66 7.70
N ASP A 16 -14.02 -11.68 8.38
CA ASP A 16 -13.48 -12.10 9.67
C ASP A 16 -12.47 -13.25 9.52
N ASP A 17 -12.16 -13.65 8.30
CA ASP A 17 -11.25 -14.77 8.01
C ASP A 17 -10.18 -14.33 7.01
N LEU A 18 -9.06 -13.82 7.54
CA LEU A 18 -7.95 -13.35 6.72
C LEU A 18 -7.34 -14.46 5.87
N ASP A 19 -7.19 -15.65 6.44
CA ASP A 19 -6.56 -16.77 5.72
C ASP A 19 -7.37 -17.16 4.49
N ARG A 20 -8.68 -17.19 4.62
CA ARG A 20 -9.58 -17.53 3.51
C ARG A 20 -9.52 -16.46 2.41
N ALA A 21 -9.53 -15.19 2.81
CA ALA A 21 -9.44 -14.10 1.86
C ALA A 21 -8.11 -14.15 1.10
N ALA A 22 -7.01 -14.34 1.82
CA ALA A 22 -5.68 -14.42 1.23
C ALA A 22 -5.53 -15.63 0.31
N ASP A 23 -6.08 -16.78 0.70
CA ASP A 23 -6.06 -17.99 -0.13
C ASP A 23 -6.75 -17.75 -1.47
N PHE A 24 -7.90 -17.10 -1.46
CA PHE A 24 -8.61 -16.78 -2.69
C PHE A 24 -7.73 -15.94 -3.63
N TRP A 25 -7.17 -14.84 -3.12
CA TRP A 25 -6.38 -13.94 -3.97
C TRP A 25 -5.08 -14.55 -4.43
N SER A 26 -4.43 -15.33 -3.56
CA SER A 26 -3.23 -16.08 -3.93
C SER A 26 -3.49 -17.00 -5.11
N ARG A 27 -4.58 -17.75 -5.06
CA ARG A 27 -4.93 -18.68 -6.14
C ARG A 27 -5.42 -17.95 -7.39
N ALA A 28 -6.24 -16.91 -7.20
CA ALA A 28 -6.77 -16.14 -8.33
C ALA A 28 -5.68 -15.48 -9.15
N LEU A 29 -4.64 -14.96 -8.48
CA LEU A 29 -3.56 -14.22 -9.14
C LEU A 29 -2.34 -15.10 -9.44
N GLY A 30 -2.29 -16.31 -8.91
CA GLY A 30 -1.12 -17.18 -9.08
C GLY A 30 0.10 -16.67 -8.33
N MET A 31 -0.11 -16.00 -7.20
CA MET A 31 0.96 -15.43 -6.39
C MET A 31 1.06 -16.17 -5.05
N PRO A 32 2.23 -16.73 -4.71
CA PRO A 32 2.40 -17.41 -3.42
C PRO A 32 2.17 -16.47 -2.25
N LEU A 33 1.65 -17.01 -1.15
CA LEU A 33 1.49 -16.27 0.08
C LEU A 33 2.86 -15.99 0.72
N ARG A 34 2.97 -14.81 1.33
CA ARG A 34 4.16 -14.40 2.07
C ARG A 34 3.74 -13.97 3.46
N GLU A 35 4.33 -14.59 4.49
CA GLU A 35 4.06 -14.20 5.87
C GLU A 35 4.72 -12.86 6.18
N LEU A 36 4.01 -12.03 6.95
CA LEU A 36 4.48 -10.73 7.37
C LEU A 36 4.94 -10.77 8.83
N PRO A 37 5.69 -9.74 9.30
CA PRO A 37 6.08 -9.67 10.70
C PRO A 37 4.87 -9.76 11.64
N ALA A 38 5.09 -10.31 12.84
CA ALA A 38 4.03 -10.58 13.80
C ALA A 38 3.12 -9.38 14.08
N ALA A 39 3.67 -8.16 14.08
CA ALA A 39 2.89 -6.94 14.31
C ALA A 39 1.81 -6.71 13.26
N GLU A 40 1.99 -7.26 12.05
CA GLU A 40 1.07 -7.08 10.92
C GLU A 40 0.28 -8.34 10.59
N ALA A 41 0.75 -9.51 11.00
CA ALA A 41 0.21 -10.79 10.58
C ALA A 41 -1.25 -11.03 10.97
N ALA A 42 -1.75 -10.33 11.99
CA ALA A 42 -3.15 -10.46 12.41
C ALA A 42 -4.13 -9.87 11.39
N LEU A 43 -3.71 -8.85 10.64
CA LEU A 43 -4.58 -8.13 9.72
C LEU A 43 -4.14 -8.21 8.26
N TYR A 44 -2.91 -8.64 7.98
CA TYR A 44 -2.33 -8.62 6.64
C TYR A 44 -1.68 -9.94 6.26
N LYS A 45 -1.77 -10.28 4.99
CA LYS A 45 -0.95 -11.33 4.35
C LYS A 45 -0.36 -10.78 3.06
N GLY A 46 0.91 -11.06 2.81
CA GLY A 46 1.57 -10.65 1.57
C GLY A 46 1.35 -11.65 0.45
N LEU A 47 1.38 -11.13 -0.78
CA LEU A 47 1.40 -11.93 -2.00
C LEU A 47 2.72 -11.65 -2.72
N GLU A 48 3.39 -12.72 -3.14
CA GLU A 48 4.67 -12.59 -3.86
C GLU A 48 4.41 -12.19 -5.31
N ASP A 49 4.86 -10.99 -5.68
CA ASP A 49 4.84 -10.53 -7.06
C ASP A 49 6.25 -10.59 -7.64
N SER A 50 6.58 -11.71 -8.27
CA SER A 50 7.90 -11.89 -8.89
C SER A 50 8.03 -11.20 -10.25
N GLN A 51 6.91 -10.76 -10.84
CA GLN A 51 6.91 -10.19 -12.19
C GLN A 51 7.10 -8.67 -12.20
N HIS A 52 6.47 -7.96 -11.27
CA HIS A 52 6.41 -6.50 -11.31
C HIS A 52 7.12 -5.83 -10.12
N GLY A 53 7.48 -6.60 -9.10
CA GLY A 53 8.15 -6.05 -7.91
C GLY A 53 7.26 -5.15 -7.07
N LEU A 54 5.93 -5.33 -7.14
CA LEU A 54 4.99 -4.57 -6.33
C LEU A 54 4.77 -5.25 -4.98
N ASP A 55 4.56 -4.46 -3.95
CA ASP A 55 4.14 -4.96 -2.65
C ASP A 55 2.62 -5.10 -2.67
N ILE A 56 2.15 -6.32 -2.81
CA ILE A 56 0.72 -6.63 -2.85
C ILE A 56 0.36 -7.37 -1.57
N GLU A 57 -0.63 -6.86 -0.86
CA GLU A 57 -1.07 -7.45 0.39
C GLU A 57 -2.59 -7.56 0.42
N VAL A 58 -3.06 -8.54 1.19
CA VAL A 58 -4.49 -8.70 1.51
C VAL A 58 -4.67 -8.23 2.94
N GLN A 59 -5.62 -7.35 3.17
CA GLN A 59 -5.91 -6.79 4.48
C GLN A 59 -7.33 -7.15 4.92
N LYS A 60 -7.46 -7.59 6.17
CA LYS A 60 -8.76 -7.79 6.81
C LYS A 60 -9.26 -6.44 7.33
N VAL A 61 -10.44 -6.02 6.89
CA VAL A 61 -11.03 -4.73 7.25
C VAL A 61 -12.49 -4.88 7.68
N THR A 62 -13.02 -3.84 8.31
CA THR A 62 -14.42 -3.80 8.75
C THR A 62 -15.30 -2.95 7.84
N HIS A 63 -14.70 -2.10 7.01
CA HIS A 63 -15.44 -1.33 6.02
C HIS A 63 -15.70 -2.17 4.76
N PRO A 64 -16.53 -1.70 3.81
CA PRO A 64 -16.74 -2.43 2.55
C PRO A 64 -15.46 -2.69 1.81
N SER A 65 -15.38 -3.86 1.17
CA SER A 65 -14.20 -4.29 0.41
C SER A 65 -13.85 -3.30 -0.69
N ARG A 66 -12.55 -3.06 -0.85
CA ARG A 66 -12.01 -2.15 -1.87
C ARG A 66 -10.52 -2.44 -2.04
N VAL A 67 -9.93 -1.83 -3.06
CA VAL A 67 -8.47 -1.87 -3.26
C VAL A 67 -7.95 -0.46 -3.08
N HIS A 68 -6.85 -0.29 -2.36
CA HIS A 68 -6.20 1.00 -2.27
C HIS A 68 -4.73 0.90 -2.68
N LEU A 69 -4.21 1.99 -3.24
CA LEU A 69 -2.83 2.09 -3.67
C LEU A 69 -1.94 2.53 -2.51
N ASP A 70 -0.70 2.05 -2.52
CA ASP A 70 0.36 2.56 -1.66
C ASP A 70 1.38 3.29 -2.52
N ILE A 71 1.66 4.54 -2.18
CA ILE A 71 2.77 5.30 -2.77
C ILE A 71 3.91 5.23 -1.77
N GLU A 72 5.04 4.68 -2.19
CA GLU A 72 6.21 4.66 -1.33
C GLU A 72 7.14 5.83 -1.64
N THR A 73 7.77 6.34 -0.61
CA THR A 73 8.61 7.53 -0.69
C THR A 73 9.76 7.47 0.32
N ASP A 74 10.82 8.18 0.03
CA ASP A 74 11.93 8.37 0.97
C ASP A 74 11.72 9.58 1.90
N ASP A 75 10.65 10.35 1.71
CA ASP A 75 10.30 11.50 2.57
C ASP A 75 8.79 11.67 2.59
N ILE A 76 8.16 11.13 3.63
CA ILE A 76 6.70 11.12 3.74
C ILE A 76 6.12 12.52 3.76
N GLU A 77 6.66 13.43 4.56
CA GLU A 77 6.09 14.76 4.67
C GLU A 77 6.20 15.51 3.34
N ALA A 78 7.32 15.41 2.65
CA ALA A 78 7.50 16.06 1.35
C ALA A 78 6.54 15.49 0.32
N GLU A 79 6.33 14.17 0.31
CA GLU A 79 5.41 13.53 -0.63
C GLU A 79 3.97 13.91 -0.33
N VAL A 80 3.57 13.92 0.93
CA VAL A 80 2.22 14.32 1.32
C VAL A 80 1.95 15.77 0.87
N ARG A 81 2.89 16.67 1.08
CA ARG A 81 2.74 18.07 0.63
C ARG A 81 2.63 18.17 -0.89
N ARG A 82 3.41 17.40 -1.62
CA ARG A 82 3.32 17.35 -3.08
C ARG A 82 1.92 16.93 -3.52
N LEU A 83 1.40 15.87 -2.90
CA LEU A 83 0.07 15.35 -3.22
C LEU A 83 -1.05 16.31 -2.82
N GLU A 84 -0.88 17.01 -1.70
CA GLU A 84 -1.84 18.06 -1.31
C GLU A 84 -1.89 19.18 -2.36
N SER A 85 -0.73 19.52 -2.93
CA SER A 85 -0.69 20.53 -3.99
C SER A 85 -1.42 20.09 -5.26
N LEU A 86 -1.61 18.77 -5.42
CA LEU A 86 -2.38 18.20 -6.52
C LEU A 86 -3.86 18.01 -6.18
N GLY A 87 -4.27 18.37 -4.97
CA GLY A 87 -5.67 18.31 -4.55
C GLY A 87 -6.03 17.17 -3.60
N ALA A 88 -5.07 16.36 -3.18
CA ALA A 88 -5.32 15.33 -2.19
C ALA A 88 -5.49 15.92 -0.80
N LYS A 89 -6.11 15.17 0.10
CA LYS A 89 -6.35 15.57 1.48
C LYS A 89 -5.77 14.54 2.44
N ARG A 90 -5.20 15.02 3.55
CA ARG A 90 -4.78 14.15 4.65
C ARG A 90 -6.02 13.68 5.39
N ILE A 91 -6.11 12.39 5.64
CA ILE A 91 -7.23 11.81 6.37
C ILE A 91 -6.79 11.39 7.76
N GLU A 92 -5.73 10.56 7.85
CA GLU A 92 -5.33 9.98 9.12
C GLU A 92 -3.86 9.56 9.09
N ALA A 93 -3.13 9.86 10.17
CA ALA A 93 -1.79 9.33 10.36
C ALA A 93 -1.89 7.98 11.06
N VAL A 94 -1.25 6.95 10.51
CA VAL A 94 -1.27 5.60 11.05
C VAL A 94 0.16 5.06 11.11
N ARG A 95 0.68 4.80 12.32
CA ARG A 95 1.98 4.14 12.53
C ARG A 95 3.16 4.67 11.71
N GLY A 96 3.18 5.92 11.33
CA GLY A 96 4.28 6.47 10.55
C GLY A 96 3.99 6.60 9.05
N TRP A 97 2.80 6.26 8.60
CA TRP A 97 2.35 6.56 7.24
C TRP A 97 1.08 7.41 7.29
N TRP A 98 0.68 7.92 6.12
CA TRP A 98 -0.53 8.73 6.00
C TRP A 98 -1.55 8.03 5.11
N VAL A 99 -2.80 7.99 5.59
CA VAL A 99 -3.96 7.71 4.75
C VAL A 99 -4.40 9.02 4.16
N MET A 100 -4.59 9.06 2.84
CA MET A 100 -5.00 10.25 2.11
C MET A 100 -6.23 9.97 1.26
N GLU A 101 -6.86 11.02 0.78
CA GLU A 101 -7.96 10.94 -0.16
C GLU A 101 -7.62 11.73 -1.42
N ALA A 102 -7.74 11.08 -2.57
CA ALA A 102 -7.52 11.72 -3.86
C ALA A 102 -8.66 12.69 -4.20
N PRO A 103 -8.44 13.66 -5.09
CA PRO A 103 -9.53 14.55 -5.54
C PRO A 103 -10.73 13.79 -6.10
N THR A 104 -10.51 12.58 -6.58
CA THR A 104 -11.54 11.70 -7.16
C THR A 104 -12.16 10.76 -6.12
N GLY A 105 -11.82 10.91 -4.85
CA GLY A 105 -12.47 10.21 -3.75
C GLY A 105 -11.82 8.91 -3.30
N GLN A 106 -10.83 8.39 -4.01
CA GLN A 106 -10.15 7.16 -3.62
C GLN A 106 -9.26 7.39 -2.39
N ARG A 107 -9.31 6.45 -1.46
CA ARG A 107 -8.35 6.40 -0.35
C ARG A 107 -7.07 5.73 -0.82
N PHE A 108 -5.93 6.23 -0.37
CA PHE A 108 -4.63 5.64 -0.66
C PHE A 108 -3.68 5.98 0.48
N CYS A 109 -2.54 5.30 0.52
CA CYS A 109 -1.57 5.51 1.60
C CYS A 109 -0.24 6.00 1.04
N VAL A 110 0.45 6.82 1.84
CA VAL A 110 1.82 7.24 1.59
C VAL A 110 2.68 6.57 2.66
N VAL A 111 3.60 5.71 2.23
CA VAL A 111 4.37 4.84 3.12
C VAL A 111 5.86 4.99 2.85
N HIS A 112 6.69 4.58 3.81
CA HIS A 112 8.14 4.58 3.63
C HIS A 112 8.56 3.58 2.56
N ALA A 113 9.53 3.96 1.75
CA ALA A 113 10.07 3.10 0.71
C ALA A 113 10.71 1.86 1.31
N SER A 114 10.37 0.70 0.77
CA SER A 114 10.92 -0.59 1.21
C SER A 114 11.26 -1.52 0.06
N SER A 115 10.88 -1.16 -1.18
CA SER A 115 11.11 -2.06 -2.31
C SER A 115 12.55 -2.01 -2.80
N LYS A 116 13.02 -3.15 -3.31
CA LYS A 116 14.33 -3.23 -3.96
C LYS A 116 14.31 -2.36 -5.21
N GLY A 117 15.39 -1.62 -5.42
CA GLY A 117 15.51 -0.77 -6.60
C GLY A 117 14.70 0.52 -6.51
N PHE A 118 14.19 0.87 -5.33
CA PHE A 118 13.46 2.13 -5.15
C PHE A 118 14.26 3.34 -5.65
N ALA A 119 15.52 3.44 -5.23
CA ALA A 119 16.35 4.60 -5.56
C ALA A 119 16.52 4.80 -7.06
N GLU A 120 16.57 3.69 -7.82
CA GLU A 120 16.77 3.71 -9.27
C GLU A 120 15.47 3.89 -10.05
N ARG A 121 14.36 3.43 -9.50
CA ARG A 121 13.08 3.38 -10.20
C ARG A 121 12.14 4.53 -9.86
N ALA A 122 12.30 5.12 -8.67
CA ALA A 122 11.40 6.15 -8.20
C ALA A 122 11.57 7.46 -8.96
N THR A 123 10.48 8.18 -9.13
CA THR A 123 10.51 9.52 -9.71
C THR A 123 11.09 10.50 -8.71
N ARG A 124 11.99 11.32 -9.18
CA ARG A 124 12.62 12.37 -8.37
C ARG A 124 11.83 13.67 -8.51
N TRP A 125 11.48 14.26 -7.38
CA TRP A 125 10.71 15.50 -7.35
C TRP A 125 11.60 16.64 -6.86
N PRO A 126 11.51 17.84 -7.49
CA PRO A 126 12.27 19.01 -7.07
C PRO A 126 11.86 19.56 -5.70
#